data_d68ef6f16f8d10f1b59531a4f4323e7e
#
_entry.id   d68ef6f16f8d10f1b59531a4f4323e7e
#
_cell.length_a   1.000
_cell.length_b   1.000
_cell.length_c   1.000
_cell.angle_alpha   90.00
_cell.angle_beta   90.00
_cell.angle_gamma   90.00
#
_symmetry.space_group_name_H-M   'P 1'
#
loop_
_entity.id
_entity.type
_entity.pdbx_description
1 polymer ?
#
loop_
_entity_poly.entity_id
_entity_poly.type
_entity_poly.pdbx_seq_one_letter_code
_entity_poly.pdbx_strand_id
1 'polypeptide(L)'
;MRSITKTIVIAASAVALCFGLAACGGGQSASSDNSTSSNNSASSEKTAPAAQEESKAVDFFMFKGEMPEGYGLTGPNDNSSPLNIVEFRNIENPDKIVDIEIDEGSAQEQFDKAAAKDKYTAGGDVKLGNYTWKTLNFTWNKQPSVVLYTDITDGLYAEVTLYETTLEDAAVNAFLEGVEFATDYDAAHKAAMDTTVEKFAADNNLKLWEAK
;
A
#
# COMPACT_ATOMS: atom_id res chain seq x y z
N MET A 1 -20.35 20.46 40.81
CA MET A 1 -19.04 20.98 40.40
C MET A 1 -17.94 20.18 41.07
N ARG A 2 -17.32 19.25 40.39
CA ARG A 2 -16.07 18.59 40.82
C ARG A 2 -15.24 18.38 39.56
N SER A 3 -14.19 19.21 39.43
CA SER A 3 -13.17 19.12 38.38
C SER A 3 -12.26 17.94 38.68
N ILE A 4 -12.13 17.00 37.71
CA ILE A 4 -11.14 15.93 37.76
C ILE A 4 -10.09 16.26 36.72
N THR A 5 -8.97 16.78 37.18
CA THR A 5 -7.77 17.00 36.38
C THR A 5 -7.06 15.65 36.18
N LYS A 6 -7.07 15.12 34.98
CA LYS A 6 -6.26 13.94 34.63
C LYS A 6 -4.91 14.39 34.11
N THR A 7 -3.87 14.11 34.89
CA THR A 7 -2.47 14.30 34.55
C THR A 7 -2.06 13.21 33.56
N ILE A 8 -1.66 13.60 32.34
CA ILE A 8 -1.08 12.70 31.34
C ILE A 8 0.43 12.69 31.55
N VAL A 9 0.97 11.52 31.89
CA VAL A 9 2.40 11.28 31.96
C VAL A 9 2.87 10.83 30.58
N ILE A 10 3.65 11.68 29.91
CA ILE A 10 4.30 11.36 28.64
C ILE A 10 5.64 10.71 28.96
N ALA A 11 5.77 9.42 28.67
CA ALA A 11 7.06 8.71 28.72
C ALA A 11 7.74 8.85 27.35
N ALA A 12 8.79 9.66 27.29
CA ALA A 12 9.64 9.79 26.12
C ALA A 12 10.68 8.66 26.12
N SER A 13 10.58 7.72 25.18
CA SER A 13 11.59 6.70 24.93
C SER A 13 12.51 7.16 23.81
N ALA A 14 13.74 7.54 24.16
CA ALA A 14 14.81 7.85 23.21
C ALA A 14 15.46 6.55 22.77
N VAL A 15 15.36 6.19 21.48
CA VAL A 15 16.12 5.11 20.86
C VAL A 15 17.34 5.72 20.18
N ALA A 16 18.53 5.41 20.70
CA ALA A 16 19.81 5.80 20.11
C ALA A 16 20.21 4.78 19.04
N LEU A 17 20.27 5.22 17.79
CA LEU A 17 20.81 4.48 16.64
C LEU A 17 22.33 4.66 16.61
N CYS A 18 23.09 3.60 16.91
CA CYS A 18 24.53 3.55 16.69
C CYS A 18 24.84 3.15 15.25
N PHE A 19 25.32 4.09 14.43
CA PHE A 19 25.94 3.81 13.13
C PHE A 19 27.39 3.39 13.35
N GLY A 20 27.70 2.12 13.09
CA GLY A 20 29.06 1.60 13.03
C GLY A 20 29.65 1.75 11.64
N LEU A 21 30.56 2.70 11.43
CA LEU A 21 31.43 2.80 10.26
C LEU A 21 32.61 1.88 10.44
N ALA A 22 32.71 0.79 9.66
CA ALA A 22 33.92 0.00 9.52
C ALA A 22 34.69 0.47 8.28
N ALA A 23 35.72 1.26 8.48
CA ALA A 23 36.73 1.56 7.48
C ALA A 23 37.75 0.43 7.45
N CYS A 24 37.96 -0.21 6.30
CA CYS A 24 39.04 -1.15 6.07
C CYS A 24 40.11 -0.49 5.20
N GLY A 25 41.25 -0.17 5.80
CA GLY A 25 42.40 0.36 5.13
C GLY A 25 43.24 -0.75 4.49
N GLY A 26 43.96 -0.38 3.45
CA GLY A 26 44.72 -1.20 2.55
C GLY A 26 46.04 -1.74 3.11
N GLY A 27 46.63 -2.67 2.38
CA GLY A 27 47.98 -3.21 2.56
C GLY A 27 48.44 -3.99 1.34
N GLN A 28 49.40 -3.44 0.66
CA GLN A 28 50.10 -3.91 -0.51
C GLN A 28 51.23 -4.87 -0.14
N SER A 29 51.49 -5.96 -0.91
CA SER A 29 52.81 -6.41 -1.43
C SER A 29 52.79 -7.87 -1.88
N ALA A 30 52.94 -8.06 -3.13
CA ALA A 30 54.11 -8.57 -3.89
C ALA A 30 54.54 -10.06 -3.78
N SER A 31 54.53 -10.66 -4.95
CA SER A 31 55.55 -11.62 -5.51
C SER A 31 55.33 -13.12 -5.41
N SER A 32 55.30 -13.65 -6.58
CA SER A 32 56.10 -14.76 -7.19
C SER A 32 55.47 -16.14 -7.33
N ASP A 33 55.29 -16.45 -8.61
CA ASP A 33 55.64 -17.65 -9.35
C ASP A 33 55.10 -19.05 -8.99
N ASN A 34 54.51 -19.55 -9.99
CA ASN A 34 54.81 -20.76 -10.77
C ASN A 34 53.83 -21.92 -10.74
N SER A 35 53.28 -22.12 -11.92
CA SER A 35 53.07 -23.42 -12.63
C SER A 35 51.98 -24.40 -12.18
N THR A 36 51.18 -24.68 -13.15
CA THR A 36 50.79 -25.97 -13.72
C THR A 36 49.34 -26.38 -13.58
N SER A 37 48.64 -26.22 -14.69
CA SER A 37 47.66 -27.13 -15.33
C SER A 37 46.78 -28.03 -14.46
N SER A 38 45.49 -27.84 -14.59
CA SER A 38 44.54 -28.87 -15.00
C SER A 38 43.12 -28.31 -15.20
N ASN A 39 42.58 -28.57 -16.35
CA ASN A 39 41.19 -28.37 -16.77
C ASN A 39 40.20 -28.92 -15.73
N ASN A 40 39.21 -28.11 -15.38
CA ASN A 40 37.89 -28.64 -15.17
C ASN A 40 36.87 -27.50 -15.45
N SER A 41 36.20 -27.63 -16.58
CA SER A 41 35.08 -26.80 -17.00
C SER A 41 33.90 -27.09 -16.08
N ALA A 42 33.68 -26.22 -15.12
CA ALA A 42 32.40 -26.09 -14.45
C ALA A 42 31.75 -24.80 -14.98
N SER A 43 30.80 -24.99 -15.87
CA SER A 43 29.89 -23.94 -16.35
C SER A 43 29.12 -23.42 -15.14
N SER A 44 29.57 -22.33 -14.57
CA SER A 44 28.74 -21.53 -13.66
C SER A 44 27.79 -20.75 -14.54
N GLU A 45 26.57 -21.24 -14.65
CA GLU A 45 25.44 -20.41 -15.09
C GLU A 45 25.33 -19.24 -14.10
N LYS A 46 25.84 -18.11 -14.57
CA LYS A 46 25.63 -16.82 -13.92
C LYS A 46 24.18 -16.48 -14.15
N THR A 47 23.32 -16.86 -13.18
CA THR A 47 21.95 -16.38 -13.10
C THR A 47 22.05 -14.85 -13.06
N ALA A 48 21.69 -14.20 -14.15
CA ALA A 48 21.54 -12.76 -14.18
C ALA A 48 20.51 -12.40 -13.10
N PRO A 49 20.73 -11.32 -12.31
CA PRO A 49 19.69 -10.81 -11.44
C PRO A 49 18.48 -10.51 -12.32
N ALA A 50 17.31 -11.05 -11.95
CA ALA A 50 16.06 -10.62 -12.55
C ALA A 50 16.05 -9.08 -12.46
N ALA A 51 15.93 -8.42 -13.61
CA ALA A 51 15.73 -6.99 -13.65
C ALA A 51 14.48 -6.74 -12.79
N GLN A 52 14.63 -6.06 -11.66
CA GLN A 52 13.50 -5.46 -10.97
C GLN A 52 12.93 -4.47 -11.99
N GLU A 53 11.76 -4.79 -12.53
CA GLU A 53 10.97 -3.81 -13.27
C GLU A 53 10.74 -2.67 -12.29
N GLU A 54 11.22 -1.47 -12.64
CA GLU A 54 10.93 -0.26 -11.85
C GLU A 54 9.41 -0.13 -11.79
N SER A 55 8.85 -0.37 -10.63
CA SER A 55 7.43 -0.19 -10.33
C SER A 55 7.10 1.27 -10.64
N LYS A 56 6.20 1.48 -11.59
CA LYS A 56 5.84 2.81 -12.07
C LYS A 56 4.50 3.20 -11.47
N ALA A 57 4.46 4.36 -10.79
CA ALA A 57 3.22 4.93 -10.31
C ALA A 57 2.23 5.13 -11.47
N VAL A 58 1.00 4.65 -11.28
CA VAL A 58 -0.11 4.69 -12.25
C VAL A 58 -1.10 5.74 -11.79
N ASP A 59 -1.65 6.49 -12.73
CA ASP A 59 -2.71 7.47 -12.50
C ASP A 59 -4.08 6.80 -12.74
N PHE A 60 -4.78 6.48 -11.63
CA PHE A 60 -6.11 5.85 -11.63
C PHE A 60 -7.25 6.88 -11.75
N PHE A 61 -6.96 8.10 -12.21
CA PHE A 61 -7.85 9.26 -12.24
C PHE A 61 -8.16 9.83 -10.86
N MET A 62 -8.72 9.03 -9.95
CA MET A 62 -9.10 9.43 -8.59
C MET A 62 -7.89 9.51 -7.65
N PHE A 63 -6.87 8.73 -7.92
CA PHE A 63 -5.61 8.71 -7.19
C PHE A 63 -4.46 8.24 -8.09
N LYS A 64 -3.24 8.49 -7.64
CA LYS A 64 -2.01 8.02 -8.27
C LYS A 64 -1.22 7.20 -7.26
N GLY A 65 -0.64 6.08 -7.70
CA GLY A 65 0.15 5.21 -6.83
C GLY A 65 0.68 4.00 -7.57
N GLU A 66 1.54 3.24 -6.91
CA GLU A 66 2.03 1.97 -7.40
C GLU A 66 1.09 0.86 -6.94
N MET A 67 0.73 -0.07 -7.83
CA MET A 67 -0.09 -1.22 -7.43
C MET A 67 0.61 -2.01 -6.31
N PRO A 68 -0.13 -2.50 -5.29
CA PRO A 68 0.48 -3.35 -4.28
C PRO A 68 1.13 -4.60 -4.92
N GLU A 69 2.35 -4.93 -4.51
CA GLU A 69 3.07 -6.09 -5.04
C GLU A 69 2.28 -7.39 -4.79
N GLY A 70 2.17 -8.23 -5.81
CA GLY A 70 1.42 -9.48 -5.73
C GLY A 70 -0.10 -9.35 -5.88
N TYR A 71 -0.59 -8.15 -6.21
CA TYR A 71 -2.01 -7.90 -6.47
C TYR A 71 -2.28 -7.71 -7.96
N GLY A 72 -3.53 -7.93 -8.36
CA GLY A 72 -4.08 -7.61 -9.67
C GLY A 72 -5.24 -6.64 -9.53
N LEU A 73 -5.42 -5.78 -10.54
CA LEU A 73 -6.52 -4.83 -10.61
C LEU A 73 -7.83 -5.57 -10.93
N THR A 74 -8.90 -5.19 -10.27
CA THR A 74 -10.27 -5.65 -10.58
C THR A 74 -11.27 -4.54 -10.24
N GLY A 75 -12.51 -4.69 -10.69
CA GLY A 75 -13.61 -3.85 -10.25
C GLY A 75 -14.48 -4.56 -9.20
N PRO A 76 -15.40 -3.85 -8.54
CA PRO A 76 -16.18 -4.37 -7.42
C PRO A 76 -17.10 -5.54 -7.80
N ASN A 77 -17.53 -5.62 -9.07
CA ASN A 77 -18.34 -6.73 -9.57
C ASN A 77 -17.55 -7.60 -10.56
N ASP A 78 -16.91 -6.95 -11.53
CA ASP A 78 -16.07 -7.57 -12.56
C ASP A 78 -15.22 -6.49 -13.25
N ASN A 79 -14.37 -6.91 -14.20
CA ASN A 79 -13.46 -6.01 -14.91
C ASN A 79 -14.17 -5.11 -15.95
N SER A 80 -15.49 -5.29 -16.20
CA SER A 80 -16.31 -4.39 -17.02
C SER A 80 -16.88 -3.21 -16.22
N SER A 81 -16.72 -3.21 -14.89
CA SER A 81 -17.14 -2.12 -14.00
C SER A 81 -16.36 -0.83 -14.30
N PRO A 82 -16.97 0.36 -14.09
CA PRO A 82 -16.25 1.62 -14.09
C PRO A 82 -15.13 1.67 -13.04
N LEU A 83 -14.11 2.50 -13.28
CA LEU A 83 -12.93 2.62 -12.41
C LEU A 83 -13.15 3.58 -11.22
N ASN A 84 -14.37 3.99 -10.91
CA ASN A 84 -14.68 4.88 -9.79
C ASN A 84 -14.51 4.25 -8.41
N ILE A 85 -14.57 2.91 -8.34
CA ILE A 85 -14.14 2.09 -7.20
C ILE A 85 -13.03 1.18 -7.72
N VAL A 86 -11.88 1.22 -7.07
CA VAL A 86 -10.71 0.45 -7.47
C VAL A 86 -10.45 -0.63 -6.44
N GLU A 87 -10.52 -1.88 -6.88
CA GLU A 87 -10.09 -3.02 -6.08
C GLU A 87 -8.76 -3.58 -6.57
N PHE A 88 -7.85 -3.84 -5.64
CA PHE A 88 -6.69 -4.70 -5.87
C PHE A 88 -6.90 -6.00 -5.12
N ARG A 89 -6.80 -7.11 -5.82
CA ARG A 89 -7.01 -8.44 -5.26
C ARG A 89 -5.73 -9.25 -5.31
N ASN A 90 -5.34 -9.85 -4.19
CA ASN A 90 -4.10 -10.63 -4.13
C ASN A 90 -4.19 -11.86 -5.03
N ILE A 91 -3.14 -12.14 -5.81
CA ILE A 91 -3.15 -13.18 -6.85
C ILE A 91 -3.05 -14.58 -6.23
N GLU A 92 -2.38 -14.71 -5.10
CA GLU A 92 -2.20 -16.00 -4.40
C GLU A 92 -3.34 -16.27 -3.42
N ASN A 93 -3.85 -15.22 -2.75
CA ASN A 93 -4.97 -15.28 -1.82
C ASN A 93 -6.06 -14.27 -2.23
N PRO A 94 -7.04 -14.67 -3.05
CA PRO A 94 -8.07 -13.77 -3.60
C PRO A 94 -9.03 -13.18 -2.57
N ASP A 95 -9.02 -13.65 -1.33
CA ASP A 95 -9.83 -13.10 -0.24
C ASP A 95 -9.18 -11.86 0.38
N LYS A 96 -7.87 -11.64 0.12
CA LYS A 96 -7.18 -10.39 0.45
C LYS A 96 -7.47 -9.34 -0.60
N ILE A 97 -8.19 -8.29 -0.20
CA ILE A 97 -8.63 -7.20 -1.09
C ILE A 97 -8.25 -5.85 -0.48
N VAL A 98 -7.77 -4.95 -1.32
CA VAL A 98 -7.65 -3.52 -1.05
C VAL A 98 -8.69 -2.82 -1.91
N ASP A 99 -9.70 -2.26 -1.28
CA ASP A 99 -10.80 -1.53 -1.93
C ASP A 99 -10.64 -0.05 -1.62
N ILE A 100 -10.70 0.80 -2.65
CA ILE A 100 -10.46 2.24 -2.57
C ILE A 100 -11.64 2.97 -3.16
N GLU A 101 -12.24 3.81 -2.35
CA GLU A 101 -13.36 4.68 -2.72
C GLU A 101 -13.05 6.13 -2.32
N ILE A 102 -13.40 7.07 -3.19
CA ILE A 102 -13.27 8.50 -2.92
C ILE A 102 -14.61 9.13 -3.17
N ASP A 103 -15.08 9.92 -2.18
CA ASP A 103 -16.42 10.48 -2.22
C ASP A 103 -16.46 11.87 -1.54
N GLU A 104 -17.55 12.60 -1.79
CA GLU A 104 -17.81 13.87 -1.16
C GLU A 104 -18.21 13.71 0.31
N GLY A 105 -17.67 14.55 1.18
CA GLY A 105 -17.98 14.55 2.59
C GLY A 105 -16.75 14.72 3.48
N SER A 106 -16.82 14.17 4.69
CA SER A 106 -15.75 14.25 5.69
C SER A 106 -15.39 12.87 6.21
N ALA A 107 -14.09 12.57 6.26
CA ALA A 107 -13.55 11.37 6.85
C ALA A 107 -14.02 11.16 8.30
N GLN A 108 -14.07 12.23 9.09
CA GLN A 108 -14.54 12.17 10.48
C GLN A 108 -16.00 11.74 10.57
N GLU A 109 -16.87 12.30 9.71
CA GLU A 109 -18.29 11.94 9.72
C GLU A 109 -18.53 10.49 9.33
N GLN A 110 -17.83 10.00 8.33
CA GLN A 110 -17.94 8.59 7.89
C GLN A 110 -17.35 7.62 8.92
N PHE A 111 -16.21 7.99 9.51
CA PHE A 111 -15.62 7.25 10.62
C PHE A 111 -16.59 7.12 11.78
N ASP A 112 -17.24 8.21 12.22
CA ASP A 112 -18.18 8.21 13.36
C ASP A 112 -19.41 7.35 13.04
N LYS A 113 -19.96 7.44 11.81
CA LYS A 113 -21.06 6.59 11.34
C LYS A 113 -20.72 5.10 11.33
N ALA A 114 -19.50 4.77 10.92
CA ALA A 114 -19.03 3.40 10.89
C ALA A 114 -18.73 2.88 12.31
N ALA A 115 -18.03 3.67 13.13
CA ALA A 115 -17.67 3.32 14.51
C ALA A 115 -18.88 3.08 15.42
N ALA A 116 -20.05 3.66 15.07
CA ALA A 116 -21.31 3.41 15.78
C ALA A 116 -21.88 1.99 15.56
N LYS A 117 -21.33 1.21 14.62
CA LYS A 117 -21.77 -0.16 14.33
C LYS A 117 -20.95 -1.15 15.16
N ASP A 118 -21.59 -2.10 15.83
CA ASP A 118 -20.99 -3.07 16.76
C ASP A 118 -19.85 -3.92 16.17
N LYS A 119 -19.80 -4.04 14.84
CA LYS A 119 -18.76 -4.85 14.17
C LYS A 119 -17.39 -4.17 14.12
N TYR A 120 -17.30 -2.87 14.40
CA TYR A 120 -16.07 -2.10 14.31
C TYR A 120 -15.49 -1.74 15.67
N THR A 121 -14.17 -1.69 15.74
CA THR A 121 -13.42 -1.23 16.91
C THR A 121 -12.40 -0.18 16.46
N ALA A 122 -12.39 1.00 17.10
CA ALA A 122 -11.43 2.05 16.75
C ALA A 122 -9.98 1.58 16.96
N GLY A 123 -9.16 1.73 15.91
CA GLY A 123 -7.74 1.38 15.90
C GLY A 123 -6.81 2.56 16.19
N GLY A 124 -7.33 3.78 16.18
CA GLY A 124 -6.55 5.01 16.34
C GLY A 124 -6.15 5.64 15.00
N ASP A 125 -5.41 6.74 15.08
CA ASP A 125 -4.91 7.44 13.90
C ASP A 125 -3.53 6.91 13.52
N VAL A 126 -3.28 6.76 12.20
CA VAL A 126 -1.99 6.34 11.65
C VAL A 126 -1.54 7.29 10.55
N LYS A 127 -0.25 7.63 10.52
CA LYS A 127 0.36 8.46 9.46
C LYS A 127 0.93 7.54 8.39
N LEU A 128 0.41 7.64 7.14
CA LEU A 128 0.92 6.94 5.96
C LEU A 128 1.09 7.96 4.83
N GLY A 129 2.29 8.11 4.33
CA GLY A 129 2.63 9.10 3.32
C GLY A 129 2.25 10.52 3.75
N ASN A 130 1.47 11.19 2.92
CA ASN A 130 1.02 12.56 3.15
C ASN A 130 -0.23 12.66 4.05
N TYR A 131 -0.90 11.54 4.33
CA TYR A 131 -2.21 11.53 4.96
C TYR A 131 -2.18 11.01 6.40
N THR A 132 -3.13 11.47 7.21
CA THR A 132 -3.40 10.90 8.54
C THR A 132 -4.73 10.17 8.48
N TRP A 133 -4.67 8.87 8.67
CA TRP A 133 -5.80 7.98 8.53
C TRP A 133 -6.39 7.63 9.89
N LYS A 134 -7.72 7.69 9.99
CA LYS A 134 -8.49 7.13 11.10
C LYS A 134 -8.79 5.68 10.78
N THR A 135 -8.57 4.76 11.72
CA THR A 135 -8.70 3.34 11.47
C THR A 135 -9.80 2.70 12.31
N LEU A 136 -10.55 1.79 11.68
CA LEU A 136 -11.50 0.90 12.33
C LEU A 136 -11.14 -0.55 12.02
N ASN A 137 -10.90 -1.33 13.05
CA ASN A 137 -10.66 -2.76 12.93
C ASN A 137 -12.00 -3.52 12.90
N PHE A 138 -12.08 -4.54 12.07
CA PHE A 138 -13.20 -5.47 12.03
C PHE A 138 -12.74 -6.88 11.64
N THR A 139 -13.68 -7.82 11.61
CA THR A 139 -13.40 -9.20 11.17
C THR A 139 -14.22 -9.50 9.94
N TRP A 140 -13.57 -9.96 8.88
CA TRP A 140 -14.19 -10.47 7.66
C TRP A 140 -13.77 -11.91 7.45
N ASN A 141 -14.71 -12.83 7.20
CA ASN A 141 -14.45 -14.27 7.07
C ASN A 141 -13.55 -14.86 8.18
N LYS A 142 -13.66 -14.35 9.41
CA LYS A 142 -12.84 -14.69 10.58
C LYS A 142 -11.39 -14.21 10.53
N GLN A 143 -11.04 -13.38 9.55
CA GLN A 143 -9.71 -12.78 9.42
C GLN A 143 -9.73 -11.30 9.80
N PRO A 144 -8.61 -10.78 10.35
CA PRO A 144 -8.47 -9.36 10.64
C PRO A 144 -8.61 -8.52 9.38
N SER A 145 -9.35 -7.43 9.48
CA SER A 145 -9.62 -6.48 8.40
C SER A 145 -9.65 -5.06 8.97
N VAL A 146 -9.41 -4.06 8.14
CA VAL A 146 -9.31 -2.65 8.56
C VAL A 146 -10.01 -1.75 7.56
N VAL A 147 -10.75 -0.75 8.05
CA VAL A 147 -11.18 0.39 7.24
C VAL A 147 -10.40 1.63 7.65
N LEU A 148 -9.95 2.40 6.67
CA LEU A 148 -9.19 3.64 6.86
C LEU A 148 -9.96 4.80 6.23
N TYR A 149 -9.99 5.93 6.92
CA TYR A 149 -10.61 7.18 6.45
C TYR A 149 -9.62 8.33 6.53
N THR A 150 -9.51 9.12 5.47
CA THR A 150 -8.72 10.36 5.49
C THR A 150 -9.41 11.46 4.69
N ASP A 151 -9.31 12.71 5.15
CA ASP A 151 -9.71 13.85 4.34
C ASP A 151 -8.61 14.11 3.29
N ILE A 152 -9.02 14.27 2.02
CA ILE A 152 -8.15 14.64 0.89
C ILE A 152 -8.07 16.17 0.82
N THR A 153 -9.23 16.82 0.80
CA THR A 153 -9.42 18.27 0.86
C THR A 153 -10.66 18.56 1.71
N ASP A 154 -10.99 19.84 1.88
CA ASP A 154 -12.26 20.22 2.51
C ASP A 154 -13.45 19.75 1.65
N GLY A 155 -14.25 18.86 2.22
CA GLY A 155 -15.42 18.28 1.55
C GLY A 155 -15.15 17.06 0.67
N LEU A 156 -13.93 16.49 0.68
CA LEU A 156 -13.57 15.28 -0.06
C LEU A 156 -12.77 14.33 0.80
N TYR A 157 -13.17 13.07 0.89
CA TYR A 157 -12.48 12.05 1.69
C TYR A 157 -12.19 10.79 0.88
N ALA A 158 -11.21 10.01 1.33
CA ALA A 158 -10.97 8.65 0.88
C ALA A 158 -11.34 7.64 1.96
N GLU A 159 -11.95 6.54 1.54
CA GLU A 159 -12.13 5.31 2.30
C GLU A 159 -11.29 4.20 1.65
N VAL A 160 -10.50 3.51 2.46
CA VAL A 160 -9.80 2.30 2.02
C VAL A 160 -10.20 1.15 2.92
N THR A 161 -10.81 0.12 2.35
CA THR A 161 -11.16 -1.10 3.07
C THR A 161 -10.18 -2.22 2.72
N LEU A 162 -9.55 -2.77 3.75
CA LEU A 162 -8.63 -3.91 3.68
C LEU A 162 -9.37 -5.16 4.18
N TYR A 163 -9.75 -6.04 3.26
CA TYR A 163 -10.38 -7.32 3.61
C TYR A 163 -9.33 -8.41 3.76
N GLU A 164 -9.39 -9.19 4.83
CA GLU A 164 -8.47 -10.29 5.17
C GLU A 164 -6.98 -9.89 5.14
N THR A 165 -6.71 -8.60 5.24
CA THR A 165 -5.38 -8.01 5.32
C THR A 165 -5.39 -6.77 6.21
N THR A 166 -4.22 -6.32 6.62
CA THR A 166 -4.06 -5.16 7.51
C THR A 166 -2.84 -4.34 7.08
N LEU A 167 -2.53 -3.28 7.82
CA LEU A 167 -1.34 -2.46 7.63
C LEU A 167 -0.01 -3.19 7.92
N GLU A 168 -0.07 -4.41 8.46
CA GLU A 168 1.10 -5.28 8.64
C GLU A 168 1.56 -5.94 7.32
N ASP A 169 0.69 -5.98 6.30
CA ASP A 169 1.05 -6.41 4.96
C ASP A 169 1.93 -5.33 4.30
N ALA A 170 3.20 -5.68 4.03
CA ALA A 170 4.19 -4.73 3.55
C ALA A 170 3.83 -4.12 2.18
N ALA A 171 3.20 -4.89 1.29
CA ALA A 171 2.79 -4.41 -0.03
C ALA A 171 1.64 -3.39 0.08
N VAL A 172 0.66 -3.66 0.97
CA VAL A 172 -0.44 -2.75 1.26
C VAL A 172 0.05 -1.47 1.93
N ASN A 173 0.95 -1.60 2.91
CA ASN A 173 1.52 -0.45 3.61
C ASN A 173 2.31 0.45 2.64
N ALA A 174 3.19 -0.12 1.81
CA ALA A 174 3.97 0.63 0.81
C ALA A 174 3.07 1.35 -0.20
N PHE A 175 1.98 0.71 -0.65
CA PHE A 175 0.98 1.35 -1.50
C PHE A 175 0.37 2.57 -0.82
N LEU A 176 -0.13 2.44 0.42
CA LEU A 176 -0.77 3.53 1.15
C LEU A 176 0.20 4.67 1.52
N GLU A 177 1.49 4.37 1.72
CA GLU A 177 2.52 5.40 1.90
C GLU A 177 2.79 6.22 0.64
N GLY A 178 2.64 5.60 -0.54
CA GLY A 178 2.92 6.23 -1.84
C GLY A 178 1.70 6.82 -2.54
N VAL A 179 0.47 6.65 -2.02
CA VAL A 179 -0.74 7.14 -2.68
C VAL A 179 -0.83 8.67 -2.66
N GLU A 180 -1.26 9.24 -3.79
CA GLU A 180 -1.57 10.67 -3.96
C GLU A 180 -2.97 10.81 -4.54
N PHE A 181 -3.90 11.43 -3.82
CA PHE A 181 -5.28 11.59 -4.27
C PHE A 181 -5.45 12.80 -5.19
N ALA A 182 -6.35 12.67 -6.18
CA ALA A 182 -6.79 13.78 -7.02
C ALA A 182 -7.56 14.81 -6.18
N THR A 183 -7.37 16.09 -6.46
CA THR A 183 -8.07 17.19 -5.77
C THR A 183 -9.21 17.79 -6.61
N ASP A 184 -9.28 17.50 -7.91
CA ASP A 184 -10.37 17.83 -8.80
C ASP A 184 -11.28 16.60 -8.94
N TYR A 185 -12.21 16.46 -8.00
CA TYR A 185 -13.11 15.30 -7.91
C TYR A 185 -13.97 15.13 -9.15
N ASP A 186 -14.62 16.21 -9.63
CA ASP A 186 -15.57 16.12 -10.74
C ASP A 186 -14.92 15.60 -12.02
N ALA A 187 -13.74 16.15 -12.36
CA ALA A 187 -13.01 15.72 -13.54
C ALA A 187 -12.47 14.29 -13.40
N ALA A 188 -11.91 13.95 -12.26
CA ALA A 188 -11.35 12.64 -11.96
C ALA A 188 -12.45 11.57 -11.93
N HIS A 189 -13.55 11.81 -11.21
CA HIS A 189 -14.69 10.90 -11.12
C HIS A 189 -15.35 10.67 -12.48
N LYS A 190 -15.53 11.73 -13.27
CA LYS A 190 -16.07 11.58 -14.62
C LYS A 190 -15.17 10.69 -15.49
N ALA A 191 -13.87 10.90 -15.48
CA ALA A 191 -12.92 10.09 -16.24
C ALA A 191 -12.95 8.61 -15.80
N ALA A 192 -13.03 8.37 -14.48
CA ALA A 192 -13.15 7.03 -13.90
C ALA A 192 -14.46 6.34 -14.29
N MET A 193 -15.60 7.06 -14.29
CA MET A 193 -16.89 6.53 -14.70
C MET A 193 -16.97 6.20 -16.19
N ASP A 194 -16.26 6.94 -17.03
CA ASP A 194 -16.22 6.75 -18.49
C ASP A 194 -15.23 5.63 -18.92
N THR A 195 -14.49 5.03 -17.97
CA THR A 195 -13.44 4.05 -18.26
C THR A 195 -13.68 2.75 -17.47
N THR A 196 -13.72 1.60 -18.17
CA THR A 196 -13.80 0.30 -17.49
C THR A 196 -12.43 -0.14 -16.97
N VAL A 197 -12.43 -0.97 -15.92
CA VAL A 197 -11.22 -1.57 -15.33
C VAL A 197 -10.41 -2.32 -16.40
N GLU A 198 -11.05 -3.13 -17.24
CA GLU A 198 -10.38 -3.88 -18.32
C GLU A 198 -9.68 -2.95 -19.31
N LYS A 199 -10.40 -1.91 -19.78
CA LYS A 199 -9.82 -0.94 -20.72
C LYS A 199 -8.64 -0.21 -20.08
N PHE A 200 -8.78 0.25 -18.84
CA PHE A 200 -7.72 0.93 -18.12
C PHE A 200 -6.49 0.06 -17.95
N ALA A 201 -6.67 -1.20 -17.54
CA ALA A 201 -5.58 -2.14 -17.37
C ALA A 201 -4.82 -2.38 -18.69
N ALA A 202 -5.56 -2.54 -19.82
CA ALA A 202 -4.96 -2.71 -21.14
C ALA A 202 -4.14 -1.48 -21.57
N ASP A 203 -4.69 -0.27 -21.40
CA ASP A 203 -4.05 0.99 -21.78
C ASP A 203 -2.77 1.27 -20.97
N ASN A 204 -2.70 0.78 -19.72
CA ASN A 204 -1.58 1.00 -18.80
C ASN A 204 -0.68 -0.25 -18.60
N ASN A 205 -0.93 -1.33 -19.34
CA ASN A 205 -0.21 -2.61 -19.23
C ASN A 205 -0.19 -3.14 -17.78
N LEU A 206 -1.34 -3.07 -17.11
CA LEU A 206 -1.50 -3.56 -15.74
C LEU A 206 -2.01 -4.99 -15.73
N LYS A 207 -1.66 -5.70 -14.67
CA LYS A 207 -2.16 -7.05 -14.44
C LYS A 207 -3.58 -7.01 -13.91
N LEU A 208 -4.51 -7.61 -14.63
CA LEU A 208 -5.86 -7.88 -14.12
C LEU A 208 -5.83 -9.08 -13.17
N TRP A 209 -6.64 -8.99 -12.14
CA TRP A 209 -7.00 -10.17 -11.37
C TRP A 209 -8.04 -10.98 -12.14
N GLU A 210 -7.82 -12.29 -12.28
CA GLU A 210 -8.73 -13.22 -12.93
C GLU A 210 -9.11 -14.32 -11.95
N ALA A 211 -10.42 -14.60 -11.82
CA ALA A 211 -10.90 -15.74 -11.05
C ALA A 211 -10.35 -17.04 -11.66
N LYS A 212 -9.75 -17.87 -10.83
CA LYS A 212 -9.23 -19.20 -11.22
C LYS A 212 -10.34 -20.23 -11.19
#